data_67c9386479b32958e0549450327e8295
#
_entry.id   67c9386479b32958e0549450327e8295
#
_cell.length_a   1.000
_cell.length_b   1.000
_cell.length_c   1.000
_cell.angle_alpha   90.00
_cell.angle_beta   90.00
_cell.angle_gamma   90.00
#
_symmetry.space_group_name_H-M   'P 1'
#
loop_
_entity.id
_entity.type
_entity.pdbx_description
1 polymer ?
#
loop_
_entity_poly.entity_id
_entity_poly.type
_entity_poly.pdbx_seq_one_letter_code
_entity_poly.pdbx_strand_id
1 'polypeptide(L)'
;KFELYNYLFNEVMAILESGRLVSKEDISKREHIACFSYLKREEIKTIMLYGKDALDILDFFKKKREEIAKKGIIRGFIASIGNGEKLIEGKVRVVFDPMKDTFNNREILVTGMTRPEFVPLMKKAKAIITNEGGITTHAAIISRELKIPCIIGTKIATDILKSGDIVEIDMEKGIIRKIR
;
A
#
# COMPACT_ATOMS: atom_id res chain seq x y z
N LYS A 1 -21.06 -24.52 -14.57
CA LYS A 1 -19.77 -24.35 -13.89
C LYS A 1 -20.06 -23.56 -12.62
N PHE A 2 -19.87 -24.17 -11.49
CA PHE A 2 -20.04 -23.51 -10.19
C PHE A 2 -18.84 -22.61 -9.94
N GLU A 3 -19.06 -21.34 -9.65
CA GLU A 3 -18.02 -20.36 -9.36
C GLU A 3 -17.72 -20.37 -7.86
N LEU A 4 -16.88 -21.30 -7.44
CA LEU A 4 -16.52 -21.53 -6.02
C LEU A 4 -15.88 -20.31 -5.33
N TYR A 5 -15.28 -19.38 -6.09
CA TYR A 5 -14.65 -18.18 -5.52
C TYR A 5 -15.62 -17.14 -5.00
N ASN A 6 -16.93 -17.28 -5.27
CA ASN A 6 -17.96 -16.41 -4.71
C ASN A 6 -18.44 -16.86 -3.31
N TYR A 7 -17.93 -17.98 -2.82
CA TYR A 7 -18.23 -18.45 -1.47
C TYR A 7 -17.19 -17.95 -0.47
N LEU A 8 -17.65 -17.51 0.69
CA LEU A 8 -16.78 -17.18 1.81
C LEU A 8 -16.26 -18.48 2.45
N PHE A 9 -15.05 -18.42 3.03
CA PHE A 9 -14.42 -19.59 3.66
C PHE A 9 -15.37 -20.34 4.62
N ASN A 10 -16.07 -19.61 5.51
CA ASN A 10 -17.01 -20.19 6.48
C ASN A 10 -18.20 -20.89 5.80
N GLU A 11 -18.63 -20.41 4.64
CA GLU A 11 -19.72 -21.03 3.88
C GLU A 11 -19.25 -22.29 3.17
N VAL A 12 -18.01 -22.29 2.66
CA VAL A 12 -17.39 -23.50 2.13
C VAL A 12 -17.30 -24.56 3.22
N MET A 13 -16.89 -24.20 4.43
CA MET A 13 -16.87 -25.11 5.57
C MET A 13 -18.28 -25.61 5.94
N ALA A 14 -19.26 -24.72 5.99
CA ALA A 14 -20.65 -25.11 6.27
C ALA A 14 -21.26 -26.01 5.19
N ILE A 15 -20.89 -25.80 3.91
CA ILE A 15 -21.28 -26.68 2.81
C ILE A 15 -20.66 -28.07 2.97
N LEU A 16 -19.39 -28.14 3.33
CA LEU A 16 -18.69 -29.40 3.57
C LEU A 16 -19.28 -30.19 4.74
N GLU A 17 -19.70 -29.49 5.77
CA GLU A 17 -20.28 -30.10 7.00
C GLU A 17 -21.76 -30.50 6.83
N SER A 18 -22.58 -29.66 6.21
CA SER A 18 -24.04 -29.80 6.16
C SER A 18 -24.59 -30.17 4.79
N GLY A 19 -23.81 -30.07 3.72
CA GLY A 19 -24.24 -30.25 2.34
C GLY A 19 -25.21 -29.19 1.80
N ARG A 20 -25.49 -28.11 2.57
CA ARG A 20 -26.40 -27.04 2.16
C ARG A 20 -25.67 -26.00 1.37
N LEU A 21 -26.09 -25.75 0.14
CA LEU A 21 -25.58 -24.68 -0.72
C LEU A 21 -26.24 -23.34 -0.34
N VAL A 22 -25.44 -22.29 -0.39
CA VAL A 22 -25.95 -20.90 -0.34
C VAL A 22 -26.80 -20.65 -1.58
N SER A 23 -27.88 -19.87 -1.45
CA SER A 23 -28.79 -19.61 -2.57
C SER A 23 -28.06 -18.84 -3.70
N LYS A 24 -28.45 -19.11 -4.95
CA LYS A 24 -27.90 -18.37 -6.10
C LYS A 24 -28.20 -16.86 -6.01
N GLU A 25 -29.33 -16.51 -5.39
CA GLU A 25 -29.74 -15.12 -5.17
C GLU A 25 -28.81 -14.40 -4.19
N ASP A 26 -28.39 -15.06 -3.12
CA ASP A 26 -27.44 -14.49 -2.16
C ASP A 26 -26.03 -14.38 -2.74
N ILE A 27 -25.63 -15.30 -3.63
CA ILE A 27 -24.37 -15.24 -4.33
C ILE A 27 -24.35 -14.09 -5.35
N SER A 28 -25.46 -13.88 -6.09
CA SER A 28 -25.53 -12.80 -7.10
C SER A 28 -25.48 -11.40 -6.48
N LYS A 29 -25.93 -11.24 -5.23
CA LYS A 29 -25.83 -9.98 -4.49
C LYS A 29 -24.38 -9.61 -4.11
N ARG A 30 -23.41 -10.51 -4.33
CA ARG A 30 -22.00 -10.35 -3.93
C ARG A 30 -21.08 -9.91 -5.05
N GLU A 31 -21.64 -9.28 -6.08
CA GLU A 31 -20.87 -8.77 -7.23
C GLU A 31 -19.76 -7.79 -6.78
N HIS A 32 -19.97 -7.08 -5.67
CA HIS A 32 -18.99 -6.23 -5.01
C HIS A 32 -18.90 -6.59 -3.53
N ILE A 33 -17.71 -6.94 -3.06
CA ILE A 33 -17.46 -7.30 -1.66
C ILE A 33 -16.38 -6.37 -1.10
N ALA A 34 -16.65 -5.79 0.07
CA ALA A 34 -15.67 -5.08 0.86
C ALA A 34 -15.59 -5.72 2.26
N CYS A 35 -14.38 -6.02 2.70
CA CYS A 35 -14.13 -6.56 4.03
C CYS A 35 -13.31 -5.56 4.85
N PHE A 36 -13.80 -5.21 6.03
CA PHE A 36 -13.13 -4.33 6.98
C PHE A 36 -12.92 -5.04 8.29
N SER A 37 -11.66 -5.09 8.74
CA SER A 37 -11.34 -5.53 10.09
C SER A 37 -10.81 -4.35 10.90
N TYR A 38 -11.32 -4.19 12.11
CA TYR A 38 -10.88 -3.15 13.04
C TYR A 38 -10.74 -3.70 14.45
N LEU A 39 -9.82 -3.13 15.21
CA LEU A 39 -9.60 -3.49 16.60
C LEU A 39 -10.52 -2.67 17.51
N LYS A 40 -11.33 -3.34 18.32
CA LYS A 40 -12.15 -2.71 19.34
C LYS A 40 -11.97 -3.44 20.67
N ARG A 41 -11.37 -2.77 21.66
CA ARG A 41 -11.13 -3.33 23.02
C ARG A 41 -10.45 -4.72 22.96
N GLU A 42 -9.33 -4.82 22.21
CA GLU A 42 -8.54 -6.04 22.03
C GLU A 42 -9.20 -7.15 21.18
N GLU A 43 -10.43 -6.94 20.71
CA GLU A 43 -11.11 -7.86 19.78
C GLU A 43 -11.02 -7.35 18.34
N ILE A 44 -10.67 -8.24 17.41
CA ILE A 44 -10.75 -7.96 15.97
C ILE A 44 -12.20 -8.17 15.54
N LYS A 45 -12.84 -7.09 15.10
CA LYS A 45 -14.17 -7.15 14.48
C LYS A 45 -14.07 -7.03 12.99
N THR A 46 -14.69 -7.93 12.27
CA THR A 46 -14.73 -7.95 10.82
C THR A 46 -16.15 -7.69 10.35
N ILE A 47 -16.30 -6.73 9.45
CA ILE A 47 -17.56 -6.41 8.78
C ILE A 47 -17.41 -6.72 7.30
N MET A 48 -18.35 -7.50 6.77
CA MET A 48 -18.48 -7.77 5.35
C MET A 48 -19.62 -6.91 4.79
N LEU A 49 -19.33 -6.17 3.74
CA LEU A 49 -20.30 -5.35 3.01
C LEU A 49 -20.45 -5.89 1.60
N TYR A 50 -21.66 -5.80 1.06
CA TYR A 50 -22.00 -6.34 -0.25
C TYR A 50 -22.72 -5.30 -1.12
N GLY A 51 -22.65 -5.47 -2.43
CA GLY A 51 -23.37 -4.66 -3.40
C GLY A 51 -23.14 -3.16 -3.20
N LYS A 52 -24.22 -2.41 -3.04
CA LYS A 52 -24.19 -0.95 -2.91
C LYS A 52 -23.39 -0.46 -1.70
N ASP A 53 -23.56 -1.10 -0.55
CA ASP A 53 -22.86 -0.68 0.67
C ASP A 53 -21.34 -0.85 0.52
N ALA A 54 -20.90 -1.91 -0.18
CA ALA A 54 -19.48 -2.10 -0.53
C ALA A 54 -18.97 -0.99 -1.45
N LEU A 55 -19.75 -0.60 -2.46
CA LEU A 55 -19.40 0.48 -3.38
C LEU A 55 -19.34 1.84 -2.65
N ASP A 56 -20.32 2.15 -1.81
CA ASP A 56 -20.41 3.41 -1.09
C ASP A 56 -19.18 3.60 -0.17
N ILE A 57 -18.73 2.53 0.49
CA ILE A 57 -17.54 2.59 1.35
C ILE A 57 -16.26 2.70 0.52
N LEU A 58 -16.16 2.03 -0.62
CA LEU A 58 -15.03 2.17 -1.54
C LEU A 58 -14.93 3.60 -2.08
N ASP A 59 -16.07 4.21 -2.45
CA ASP A 59 -16.13 5.61 -2.89
C ASP A 59 -15.76 6.58 -1.78
N PHE A 60 -16.18 6.32 -0.53
CA PHE A 60 -15.75 7.10 0.62
C PHE A 60 -14.23 7.10 0.77
N PHE A 61 -13.59 5.92 0.71
CA PHE A 61 -12.13 5.84 0.80
C PHE A 61 -11.43 6.49 -0.39
N LYS A 62 -11.99 6.39 -1.59
CA LYS A 62 -11.48 7.06 -2.78
C LYS A 62 -11.49 8.59 -2.61
N LYS A 63 -12.61 9.16 -2.20
CA LYS A 63 -12.73 10.60 -1.90
C LYS A 63 -11.76 11.04 -0.81
N LYS A 64 -11.59 10.23 0.24
CA LYS A 64 -10.65 10.52 1.32
C LYS A 64 -9.19 10.53 0.83
N ARG A 65 -8.82 9.60 -0.05
CA ARG A 65 -7.50 9.60 -0.71
C ARG A 65 -7.30 10.85 -1.57
N GLU A 66 -8.30 11.25 -2.34
CA GLU A 66 -8.26 12.47 -3.16
C GLU A 66 -8.10 13.74 -2.32
N GLU A 67 -8.74 13.84 -1.16
CA GLU A 67 -8.54 14.93 -0.20
C GLU A 67 -7.10 15.00 0.32
N ILE A 68 -6.51 13.84 0.64
CA ILE A 68 -5.12 13.76 1.08
C ILE A 68 -4.18 14.14 -0.08
N ALA A 69 -4.48 13.65 -1.29
CA ALA A 69 -3.72 13.99 -2.50
C ALA A 69 -3.70 15.50 -2.78
N LYS A 70 -4.85 16.20 -2.61
CA LYS A 70 -4.95 17.66 -2.75
C LYS A 70 -4.09 18.41 -1.75
N LYS A 71 -3.87 17.87 -0.54
CA LYS A 71 -2.98 18.48 0.46
C LYS A 71 -1.50 18.30 0.13
N GLY A 72 -1.15 17.40 -0.80
CA GLY A 72 0.23 17.15 -1.24
C GLY A 72 1.18 16.65 -0.14
N ILE A 73 0.64 16.20 0.99
CA ILE A 73 1.41 15.76 2.15
C ILE A 73 1.13 14.28 2.42
N ILE A 74 2.18 13.47 2.32
CA ILE A 74 2.13 12.04 2.63
C ILE A 74 2.94 11.81 3.91
N ARG A 75 2.48 10.90 4.77
CA ARG A 75 3.16 10.52 6.01
C ARG A 75 3.48 9.04 6.01
N GLY A 76 4.63 8.69 6.60
CA GLY A 76 5.03 7.31 6.81
C GLY A 76 5.98 7.17 8.00
N PHE A 77 6.44 5.95 8.24
CA PHE A 77 7.40 5.65 9.29
C PHE A 77 8.82 5.68 8.73
N ILE A 78 9.74 6.32 9.43
CA ILE A 78 11.15 6.36 9.06
C ILE A 78 11.77 4.99 9.40
N ALA A 79 12.16 4.24 8.37
CA ALA A 79 12.81 2.95 8.53
C ALA A 79 14.34 3.07 8.53
N SER A 80 14.87 4.03 7.78
CA SER A 80 16.30 4.33 7.70
C SER A 80 16.50 5.81 7.45
N ILE A 81 17.38 6.45 8.19
CA ILE A 81 17.79 7.86 7.98
C ILE A 81 18.93 7.98 6.98
N GLY A 82 19.41 6.86 6.43
CA GLY A 82 20.55 6.83 5.52
C GLY A 82 21.82 7.40 6.17
N ASN A 83 22.46 8.32 5.48
CA ASN A 83 23.66 8.99 5.98
C ASN A 83 23.36 10.23 6.86
N GLY A 84 22.12 10.40 7.32
CA GLY A 84 21.73 11.47 8.24
C GLY A 84 21.25 12.75 7.57
N GLU A 85 20.94 12.74 6.28
CA GLU A 85 20.30 13.87 5.61
C GLU A 85 18.89 14.10 6.20
N LYS A 86 18.64 15.31 6.70
CA LYS A 86 17.34 15.67 7.31
C LYS A 86 16.27 15.98 6.28
N LEU A 87 16.66 16.63 5.18
CA LEU A 87 15.79 16.99 4.06
C LEU A 87 16.36 16.42 2.77
N ILE A 88 15.54 15.75 2.01
CA ILE A 88 15.92 15.12 0.74
C ILE A 88 14.95 15.58 -0.34
N GLU A 89 15.45 16.27 -1.33
CA GLU A 89 14.70 16.61 -2.53
C GLU A 89 15.08 15.68 -3.68
N GLY A 90 14.12 15.26 -4.49
CA GLY A 90 14.45 14.43 -5.64
C GLY A 90 13.25 14.11 -6.53
N LYS A 91 13.59 13.55 -7.68
CA LYS A 91 12.63 13.13 -8.69
C LYS A 91 12.10 11.74 -8.37
N VAL A 92 10.80 11.58 -8.36
CA VAL A 92 10.10 10.33 -8.12
C VAL A 92 10.16 9.41 -9.33
N ARG A 93 10.37 8.15 -9.06
CA ARG A 93 10.11 7.05 -9.98
C ARG A 93 9.22 6.02 -9.28
N VAL A 94 7.98 5.90 -9.75
CA VAL A 94 7.07 4.83 -9.29
C VAL A 94 7.42 3.56 -10.06
N VAL A 95 7.67 2.48 -9.32
CA VAL A 95 8.05 1.16 -9.86
C VAL A 95 7.11 0.11 -9.30
N PHE A 96 6.43 -0.61 -10.18
CA PHE A 96 5.59 -1.75 -9.82
C PHE A 96 6.26 -3.08 -10.15
N ASP A 97 6.99 -3.13 -11.26
CA ASP A 97 7.75 -4.30 -11.71
C ASP A 97 9.23 -3.93 -11.89
N PRO A 98 10.12 -4.33 -10.95
CA PRO A 98 11.54 -3.95 -11.00
C PRO A 98 12.31 -4.55 -12.18
N MET A 99 11.72 -5.54 -12.87
CA MET A 99 12.34 -6.18 -14.04
C MET A 99 11.98 -5.49 -15.36
N LYS A 100 10.89 -4.73 -15.38
CA LYS A 100 10.38 -4.05 -16.59
C LYS A 100 10.51 -2.54 -16.52
N ASP A 101 10.33 -1.98 -15.32
CA ASP A 101 10.31 -0.53 -15.14
C ASP A 101 11.74 0.04 -15.17
N THR A 102 11.92 1.14 -15.88
CA THR A 102 13.21 1.86 -15.91
C THR A 102 13.39 2.67 -14.63
N PHE A 103 14.60 2.63 -14.06
CA PHE A 103 14.97 3.39 -12.87
C PHE A 103 16.35 4.04 -13.07
N ASN A 104 16.40 5.36 -12.94
CA ASN A 104 17.64 6.11 -13.11
C ASN A 104 18.36 6.30 -11.76
N ASN A 105 19.67 6.51 -11.85
CA ASN A 105 20.47 6.74 -10.66
C ASN A 105 20.01 8.00 -9.90
N ARG A 106 19.94 7.92 -8.57
CA ARG A 106 19.54 9.00 -7.66
C ARG A 106 18.09 9.48 -7.79
N GLU A 107 17.21 8.74 -8.48
CA GLU A 107 15.77 8.95 -8.35
C GLU A 107 15.27 8.47 -6.97
N ILE A 108 14.11 8.94 -6.54
CA ILE A 108 13.41 8.46 -5.35
C ILE A 108 12.53 7.30 -5.77
N LEU A 109 12.82 6.11 -5.25
CA LEU A 109 12.05 4.90 -5.52
C LEU A 109 10.74 4.91 -4.74
N VAL A 110 9.63 4.88 -5.45
CA VAL A 110 8.28 4.76 -4.86
C VAL A 110 7.64 3.46 -5.33
N THR A 111 7.19 2.64 -4.40
CA THR A 111 6.57 1.34 -4.72
C THR A 111 5.56 0.90 -3.67
N GLY A 112 4.71 -0.07 -3.97
CA GLY A 112 3.79 -0.67 -3.00
C GLY A 112 4.55 -1.36 -1.87
N MET A 113 5.44 -2.27 -2.22
CA MET A 113 6.35 -2.99 -1.33
C MET A 113 7.63 -3.36 -2.09
N THR A 114 8.71 -3.69 -1.36
CA THR A 114 9.91 -4.23 -1.98
C THR A 114 10.07 -5.72 -1.74
N ARG A 115 10.73 -6.38 -2.68
CA ARG A 115 11.15 -7.78 -2.65
C ARG A 115 12.62 -7.86 -3.09
N PRO A 116 13.29 -9.02 -3.01
CA PRO A 116 14.70 -9.15 -3.38
C PRO A 116 15.04 -8.58 -4.75
N GLU A 117 14.12 -8.69 -5.73
CA GLU A 117 14.32 -8.18 -7.09
C GLU A 117 14.46 -6.65 -7.16
N PHE A 118 14.01 -5.92 -6.12
CA PHE A 118 14.19 -4.47 -6.02
C PHE A 118 15.58 -4.03 -5.58
N VAL A 119 16.42 -4.93 -5.04
CA VAL A 119 17.73 -4.57 -4.47
C VAL A 119 18.63 -3.80 -5.47
N PRO A 120 18.70 -4.16 -6.76
CA PRO A 120 19.50 -3.39 -7.73
C PRO A 120 19.02 -1.95 -7.89
N LEU A 121 17.69 -1.70 -7.82
CA LEU A 121 17.11 -0.37 -7.89
C LEU A 121 17.32 0.38 -6.57
N MET A 122 17.12 -0.29 -5.45
CA MET A 122 17.34 0.29 -4.13
C MET A 122 18.77 0.84 -3.98
N LYS A 123 19.78 0.11 -4.45
CA LYS A 123 21.19 0.56 -4.41
C LYS A 123 21.44 1.86 -5.18
N LYS A 124 20.63 2.15 -6.19
CA LYS A 124 20.74 3.36 -7.03
C LYS A 124 19.86 4.51 -6.51
N ALA A 125 18.92 4.22 -5.62
CA ALA A 125 17.94 5.19 -5.15
C ALA A 125 18.57 6.25 -4.25
N LYS A 126 18.09 7.49 -4.37
CA LYS A 126 18.41 8.58 -3.44
C LYS A 126 17.66 8.40 -2.12
N ALA A 127 16.42 7.95 -2.19
CA ALA A 127 15.58 7.56 -1.06
C ALA A 127 14.54 6.51 -1.53
N ILE A 128 13.93 5.83 -0.57
CA ILE A 128 12.93 4.78 -0.81
C ILE A 128 11.65 5.14 -0.07
N ILE A 129 10.51 5.02 -0.77
CA ILE A 129 9.17 5.22 -0.19
C ILE A 129 8.31 4.01 -0.52
N THR A 130 7.68 3.41 0.50
CA THR A 130 6.76 2.29 0.28
C THR A 130 5.38 2.55 0.86
N ASN A 131 4.33 2.06 0.19
CA ASN A 131 2.97 2.10 0.71
C ASN A 131 2.83 1.19 1.92
N GLU A 132 3.31 -0.04 1.79
CA GLU A 132 3.25 -1.05 2.81
C GLU A 132 4.57 -1.12 3.59
N GLY A 133 4.49 -1.70 4.77
CA GLY A 133 5.67 -2.06 5.53
C GLY A 133 5.63 -1.67 6.99
N GLY A 134 6.34 -2.46 7.76
CA GLY A 134 6.71 -2.23 9.14
C GLY A 134 8.23 -2.32 9.29
N ILE A 135 8.78 -2.13 10.48
CA ILE A 135 10.21 -2.04 10.75
C ILE A 135 10.99 -3.33 10.45
N THR A 136 10.30 -4.44 10.27
CA THR A 136 10.86 -5.77 9.95
C THR A 136 10.68 -6.17 8.50
N THR A 137 10.15 -5.29 7.64
CA THR A 137 9.95 -5.60 6.23
C THR A 137 11.25 -5.53 5.43
N HIS A 138 11.26 -6.14 4.26
CA HIS A 138 12.39 -6.15 3.34
C HIS A 138 12.90 -4.73 3.05
N ALA A 139 12.01 -3.77 2.76
CA ALA A 139 12.37 -2.38 2.54
C ALA A 139 13.14 -1.79 3.73
N ALA A 140 12.67 -2.02 4.95
CA ALA A 140 13.25 -1.48 6.16
C ALA A 140 14.62 -2.10 6.48
N ILE A 141 14.77 -3.41 6.29
CA ILE A 141 16.03 -4.13 6.58
C ILE A 141 17.10 -3.70 5.56
N ILE A 142 16.81 -3.83 4.28
CA ILE A 142 17.79 -3.56 3.21
C ILE A 142 18.16 -2.08 3.15
N SER A 143 17.22 -1.16 3.38
CA SER A 143 17.55 0.28 3.40
C SER A 143 18.53 0.66 4.51
N ARG A 144 18.42 0.02 5.69
CA ARG A 144 19.37 0.20 6.80
C ARG A 144 20.74 -0.35 6.45
N GLU A 145 20.82 -1.55 5.88
CA GLU A 145 22.07 -2.16 5.45
C GLU A 145 22.77 -1.33 4.37
N LEU A 146 22.00 -0.81 3.41
CA LEU A 146 22.52 0.03 2.33
C LEU A 146 22.77 1.48 2.75
N LYS A 147 22.37 1.89 3.97
CA LYS A 147 22.40 3.26 4.46
C LYS A 147 21.68 4.24 3.51
N ILE A 148 20.52 3.83 3.01
CA ILE A 148 19.67 4.64 2.12
C ILE A 148 18.46 5.14 2.91
N PRO A 149 18.12 6.44 2.84
CA PRO A 149 16.92 6.97 3.48
C PRO A 149 15.66 6.23 3.03
N CYS A 150 14.80 5.86 3.99
CA CYS A 150 13.62 5.08 3.68
C CYS A 150 12.44 5.45 4.57
N ILE A 151 11.30 5.75 3.93
CA ILE A 151 10.00 5.92 4.58
C ILE A 151 9.08 4.78 4.12
N ILE A 152 8.49 4.08 5.09
CA ILE A 152 7.61 2.93 4.88
C ILE A 152 6.19 3.20 5.42
N GLY A 153 5.23 2.39 4.99
CA GLY A 153 3.87 2.43 5.54
C GLY A 153 3.10 3.69 5.21
N THR A 154 3.39 4.33 4.09
CA THR A 154 2.69 5.54 3.64
C THR A 154 1.26 5.29 3.19
N LYS A 155 0.93 4.05 2.87
CA LYS A 155 -0.37 3.52 2.41
C LYS A 155 -0.81 4.02 1.03
N ILE A 156 -0.43 5.24 0.64
CA ILE A 156 -1.01 5.96 -0.51
C ILE A 156 0.04 6.62 -1.43
N ALA A 157 1.34 6.43 -1.18
CA ALA A 157 2.38 7.13 -1.96
C ALA A 157 2.28 6.82 -3.46
N THR A 158 2.05 5.55 -3.84
CA THR A 158 1.90 5.15 -5.25
C THR A 158 0.62 5.66 -5.91
N ASP A 159 -0.40 6.01 -5.10
CA ASP A 159 -1.66 6.55 -5.61
C ASP A 159 -1.54 8.06 -5.91
N ILE A 160 -0.74 8.76 -5.09
CA ILE A 160 -0.61 10.22 -5.13
C ILE A 160 0.57 10.66 -6.00
N LEU A 161 1.73 10.00 -5.86
CA LEU A 161 2.95 10.35 -6.56
C LEU A 161 3.00 9.66 -7.93
N LYS A 162 3.47 10.41 -8.92
CA LYS A 162 3.69 9.92 -10.28
C LYS A 162 5.16 10.01 -10.64
N SER A 163 5.60 9.12 -11.52
CA SER A 163 6.95 9.20 -12.07
C SER A 163 7.17 10.56 -12.74
N GLY A 164 8.22 11.23 -12.33
CA GLY A 164 8.56 12.59 -12.80
C GLY A 164 8.26 13.70 -11.78
N ASP A 165 7.41 13.45 -10.80
CA ASP A 165 7.14 14.42 -9.73
C ASP A 165 8.42 14.74 -8.95
N ILE A 166 8.53 15.98 -8.45
CA ILE A 166 9.59 16.40 -7.54
C ILE A 166 9.01 16.45 -6.14
N VAL A 167 9.67 15.80 -5.20
CA VAL A 167 9.24 15.75 -3.80
C VAL A 167 10.36 16.17 -2.86
N GLU A 168 9.96 16.74 -1.73
CA GLU A 168 10.78 16.96 -0.55
C GLU A 168 10.39 15.93 0.51
N ILE A 169 11.39 15.29 1.12
CA ILE A 169 11.23 14.32 2.18
C ILE A 169 11.86 14.87 3.46
N ASP A 170 11.04 15.06 4.50
CA ASP A 170 11.48 15.41 5.84
C ASP A 170 11.74 14.12 6.63
N MET A 171 13.02 13.78 6.80
CA MET A 171 13.47 12.56 7.49
C MET A 171 13.42 12.66 9.01
N GLU A 172 13.09 13.82 9.59
CA GLU A 172 12.84 13.93 11.03
C GLU A 172 11.37 13.66 11.37
N LYS A 173 10.46 14.03 10.46
CA LYS A 173 9.00 13.94 10.69
C LYS A 173 8.34 12.78 9.92
N GLY A 174 9.06 12.12 9.01
CA GLY A 174 8.48 11.10 8.13
C GLY A 174 7.43 11.67 7.18
N ILE A 175 7.67 12.88 6.67
CA ILE A 175 6.74 13.61 5.81
C ILE A 175 7.32 13.73 4.40
N ILE A 176 6.49 13.47 3.40
CA ILE A 176 6.80 13.67 1.99
C ILE A 176 5.86 14.73 1.45
N ARG A 177 6.41 15.76 0.82
CA ARG A 177 5.67 16.85 0.16
C ARG A 177 5.96 16.83 -1.32
N LYS A 178 4.91 16.87 -2.15
CA LYS A 178 5.06 17.12 -3.58
C LYS A 178 5.30 18.60 -3.80
N ILE A 179 6.38 18.94 -4.53
CA ILE A 179 6.76 20.33 -4.85
C ILE A 179 6.33 20.68 -6.28
N ARG A 180 6.47 19.73 -7.22
CA ARG A 180 6.09 19.84 -8.64
C ARG A 180 5.63 18.51 -9.19
#